data_480b2ec4619c734900a4fa2e854b5040
#
_entry.id   480b2ec4619c734900a4fa2e854b5040
#
_cell.length_a   1.000
_cell.length_b   1.000
_cell.length_c   1.000
_cell.angle_alpha   90.00
_cell.angle_beta   90.00
_cell.angle_gamma   90.00
#
_symmetry.space_group_name_H-M   'P 1'
#
loop_
_entity.id
_entity.type
_entity.pdbx_description
1 polymer ?
#
loop_
_entity_poly.entity_id
_entity_poly.type
_entity_poly.pdbx_seq_one_letter_code
_entity_poly.pdbx_strand_id
1 'polypeptide(L)'
;MTYGEAVFLGLVQGLTEFLPISSTAHLLFAEKWLGMGVKKDLYPEMATHIGTVAAVLVYYRALFADLARQTIRGGPGRRTTLLVLLATAMLVVVVLVHQAVPAVKEWRFDVRVAAIGLMGVGVFLLATKWARHGTGEPSVVTSIAMGLAQCVAAIVTGCSRSGSTIGTGLFFGLDPAAAARFSFLMSVPAVLGGSLYEMLREKAPFDAVDTGPIVLAGVVAFVFGLAAIHALITLVGRGKLYWFGPYCIALGAAAWLWLV
;
A
#
# COMPACT_ATOMS: atom_id res chain seq x y z
N MET A 1 19.17 7.50 12.32
CA MET A 1 17.77 7.54 12.81
C MET A 1 17.76 7.32 14.32
N THR A 2 17.05 8.13 15.08
CA THR A 2 16.84 7.94 16.53
C THR A 2 15.77 6.88 16.81
N TYR A 3 15.74 6.35 18.03
CA TYR A 3 14.68 5.43 18.45
C TYR A 3 13.28 6.07 18.43
N GLY A 4 13.18 7.39 18.74
CA GLY A 4 11.93 8.13 18.65
C GLY A 4 11.41 8.24 17.21
N GLU A 5 12.28 8.58 16.27
CA GLU A 5 11.96 8.59 14.84
C GLU A 5 11.54 7.19 14.35
N ALA A 6 12.21 6.14 14.81
CA ALA A 6 11.90 4.76 14.47
C ALA A 6 10.47 4.36 14.90
N VAL A 7 10.11 4.67 16.14
CA VAL A 7 8.74 4.42 16.64
C VAL A 7 7.73 5.22 15.85
N PHE A 8 8.01 6.50 15.58
CA PHE A 8 7.10 7.37 14.82
C PHE A 8 6.88 6.86 13.39
N LEU A 9 7.96 6.57 12.64
CA LEU A 9 7.88 6.05 11.28
C LEU A 9 7.16 4.69 11.23
N GLY A 10 7.51 3.79 12.16
CA GLY A 10 6.86 2.49 12.26
C GLY A 10 5.36 2.58 12.56
N LEU A 11 4.95 3.51 13.42
CA LEU A 11 3.55 3.77 13.75
C LEU A 11 2.79 4.32 12.56
N VAL A 12 3.33 5.38 11.92
CA VAL A 12 2.71 5.98 10.73
C VAL A 12 2.58 4.94 9.63
N GLN A 13 3.65 4.23 9.29
CA GLN A 13 3.63 3.20 8.25
C GLN A 13 2.63 2.08 8.59
N GLY A 14 2.71 1.50 9.79
CA GLY A 14 1.85 0.39 10.19
C GLY A 14 0.37 0.73 10.15
N LEU A 15 -0.01 1.92 10.63
CA LEU A 15 -1.40 2.35 10.61
C LEU A 15 -1.89 2.69 9.20
N THR A 16 -1.06 3.30 8.36
CA THR A 16 -1.51 3.90 7.09
C THR A 16 -1.30 3.01 5.86
N GLU A 17 -0.45 1.97 5.94
CA GLU A 17 -0.15 1.09 4.79
C GLU A 17 -1.40 0.35 4.29
N PHE A 18 -2.21 -0.14 5.21
CA PHE A 18 -3.40 -0.91 4.88
C PHE A 18 -4.65 -0.06 4.75
N LEU A 19 -4.76 0.99 5.55
CA LEU A 19 -5.87 1.93 5.45
C LEU A 19 -5.82 2.64 4.08
N PRO A 20 -6.97 2.95 3.49
CA PRO A 20 -7.04 3.52 2.14
C PRO A 20 -6.70 5.02 2.12
N ILE A 21 -5.61 5.42 2.80
CA ILE A 21 -5.25 6.82 3.07
C ILE A 21 -3.82 7.20 2.65
N SER A 22 -3.08 6.30 2.00
CA SER A 22 -1.71 6.51 1.49
C SER A 22 -0.64 6.71 2.57
N SER A 23 0.07 5.65 2.93
CA SER A 23 1.23 5.69 3.85
C SER A 23 2.32 6.64 3.37
N THR A 24 2.64 6.60 2.07
CA THR A 24 3.69 7.45 1.48
C THR A 24 3.36 8.94 1.62
N ALA A 25 2.09 9.36 1.42
CA ALA A 25 1.69 10.75 1.62
C ALA A 25 1.83 11.15 3.09
N HIS A 26 1.41 10.28 4.02
CA HIS A 26 1.50 10.57 5.46
C HIS A 26 2.95 10.72 5.92
N LEU A 27 3.84 9.82 5.51
CA LEU A 27 5.26 9.91 5.81
C LEU A 27 5.86 11.19 5.25
N LEU A 28 5.61 11.49 3.97
CA LEU A 28 6.13 12.69 3.32
C LEU A 28 5.65 13.99 3.99
N PHE A 29 4.37 14.07 4.38
CA PHE A 29 3.82 15.24 5.07
C PHE A 29 4.39 15.36 6.48
N ALA A 30 4.53 14.25 7.20
CA ALA A 30 5.09 14.22 8.54
C ALA A 30 6.57 14.64 8.55
N GLU A 31 7.38 14.11 7.64
CA GLU A 31 8.79 14.50 7.48
C GLU A 31 8.94 15.98 7.16
N LYS A 32 8.12 16.49 6.22
CA LYS A 32 8.13 17.89 5.83
C LYS A 32 7.71 18.80 6.98
N TRP A 33 6.67 18.44 7.72
CA TRP A 33 6.13 19.23 8.82
C TRP A 33 7.07 19.27 10.03
N LEU A 34 7.74 18.15 10.32
CA LEU A 34 8.71 18.06 11.42
C LEU A 34 10.08 18.65 11.06
N GLY A 35 10.26 19.17 9.83
CA GLY A 35 11.54 19.68 9.36
C GLY A 35 12.62 18.59 9.27
N MET A 36 12.23 17.34 9.35
CA MET A 36 13.08 16.20 9.05
C MET A 36 13.32 16.28 7.54
N GLY A 37 14.56 16.54 7.12
CA GLY A 37 14.86 16.54 5.68
C GLY A 37 14.31 15.25 5.09
N VAL A 38 13.65 15.33 3.91
CA VAL A 38 13.15 14.14 3.20
C VAL A 38 14.36 13.26 2.91
N LYS A 39 14.71 12.45 3.90
CA LYS A 39 15.84 11.54 3.80
C LYS A 39 15.36 10.33 3.01
N LYS A 40 15.98 10.13 1.86
CA LYS A 40 15.86 8.89 1.09
C LYS A 40 16.58 7.73 1.82
N ASP A 41 16.26 7.52 3.09
CA ASP A 41 16.87 6.45 3.86
C ASP A 41 16.17 5.13 3.49
N LEU A 42 16.77 4.41 2.56
CA LEU A 42 16.28 3.13 2.04
C LEU A 42 15.96 2.11 3.14
N TYR A 43 16.85 1.97 4.12
CA TYR A 43 16.73 0.91 5.13
C TYR A 43 15.55 1.06 6.10
N PRO A 44 15.24 2.25 6.66
CA PRO A 44 14.03 2.46 7.46
C PRO A 44 12.75 2.20 6.68
N GLU A 45 12.67 2.69 5.43
CA GLU A 45 11.52 2.46 4.57
C GLU A 45 11.32 0.95 4.30
N MET A 46 12.40 0.24 3.94
CA MET A 46 12.35 -1.20 3.74
C MET A 46 11.94 -1.97 5.00
N ALA A 47 12.49 -1.63 6.16
CA ALA A 47 12.18 -2.31 7.41
C ALA A 47 10.71 -2.16 7.79
N THR A 48 10.15 -0.96 7.65
CA THR A 48 8.73 -0.72 7.92
C THR A 48 7.82 -1.45 6.91
N HIS A 49 8.21 -1.50 5.64
CA HIS A 49 7.50 -2.29 4.62
C HIS A 49 7.57 -3.79 4.89
N ILE A 50 8.74 -4.32 5.29
CA ILE A 50 8.89 -5.73 5.69
C ILE A 50 8.02 -6.02 6.92
N GLY A 51 7.97 -5.10 7.89
CA GLY A 51 7.09 -5.20 9.05
C GLY A 51 5.62 -5.32 8.65
N THR A 52 5.15 -4.46 7.74
CA THR A 52 3.76 -4.53 7.27
C THR A 52 3.48 -5.79 6.43
N VAL A 53 4.42 -6.24 5.59
CA VAL A 53 4.29 -7.53 4.89
C VAL A 53 4.19 -8.70 5.88
N ALA A 54 5.02 -8.71 6.92
CA ALA A 54 4.95 -9.70 7.98
C ALA A 54 3.57 -9.69 8.68
N ALA A 55 2.97 -8.51 8.89
CA ALA A 55 1.63 -8.38 9.44
C ALA A 55 0.58 -9.07 8.55
N VAL A 56 0.63 -8.87 7.22
CA VAL A 56 -0.28 -9.57 6.28
C VAL A 56 -0.06 -11.08 6.33
N LEU A 57 1.19 -11.53 6.28
CA LEU A 57 1.52 -12.96 6.31
C LEU A 57 1.04 -13.64 7.59
N VAL A 58 1.21 -12.99 8.75
CA VAL A 58 0.76 -13.51 10.04
C VAL A 58 -0.78 -13.48 10.14
N TYR A 59 -1.41 -12.38 9.74
CA TYR A 59 -2.86 -12.24 9.79
C TYR A 59 -3.57 -13.29 8.92
N TYR A 60 -3.06 -13.51 7.71
CA TYR A 60 -3.60 -14.45 6.74
C TYR A 60 -2.81 -15.76 6.64
N ARG A 61 -2.05 -16.15 7.69
CA ARG A 61 -1.18 -17.34 7.67
C ARG A 61 -1.85 -18.63 7.20
N ALA A 62 -3.10 -18.85 7.64
CA ALA A 62 -3.86 -20.04 7.24
C ALA A 62 -4.22 -20.00 5.74
N LEU A 63 -4.62 -18.82 5.24
CA LEU A 63 -4.93 -18.61 3.83
C LEU A 63 -3.69 -18.81 2.95
N PHE A 64 -2.55 -18.22 3.33
CA PHE A 64 -1.29 -18.39 2.57
C PHE A 64 -0.83 -19.84 2.54
N ALA A 65 -0.90 -20.55 3.69
CA ALA A 65 -0.55 -21.97 3.75
C ALA A 65 -1.48 -22.84 2.88
N ASP A 66 -2.77 -22.51 2.85
CA ASP A 66 -3.75 -23.22 2.03
C ASP A 66 -3.56 -22.93 0.54
N LEU A 67 -3.37 -21.66 0.15
CA LEU A 67 -3.06 -21.29 -1.24
C LEU A 67 -1.78 -21.95 -1.74
N ALA A 68 -0.72 -21.96 -0.94
CA ALA A 68 0.54 -22.61 -1.29
C ALA A 68 0.33 -24.13 -1.53
N ARG A 69 -0.36 -24.80 -0.59
CA ARG A 69 -0.69 -26.23 -0.72
C ARG A 69 -1.51 -26.52 -1.96
N GLN A 70 -2.58 -25.74 -2.21
CA GLN A 70 -3.45 -25.91 -3.35
C GLN A 70 -2.77 -25.57 -4.68
N THR A 71 -1.88 -24.58 -4.69
CA THR A 71 -1.10 -24.23 -5.88
C THR A 71 -0.19 -25.39 -6.31
N ILE A 72 0.51 -26.01 -5.34
CA ILE A 72 1.41 -27.15 -5.59
C ILE A 72 0.61 -28.37 -6.04
N ARG A 73 -0.53 -28.66 -5.40
CA ARG A 73 -1.35 -29.85 -5.68
C ARG A 73 -2.33 -29.68 -6.83
N GLY A 74 -2.41 -28.52 -7.48
CA GLY A 74 -3.34 -28.25 -8.59
C GLY A 74 -4.78 -27.97 -8.17
N GLY A 75 -5.01 -27.61 -6.89
CA GLY A 75 -6.35 -27.30 -6.37
C GLY A 75 -6.91 -25.94 -6.80
N PRO A 76 -8.16 -25.61 -6.40
CA PRO A 76 -8.86 -24.37 -6.81
C PRO A 76 -8.13 -23.09 -6.38
N GLY A 77 -7.40 -23.09 -5.28
CA GLY A 77 -6.58 -21.95 -4.81
C GLY A 77 -5.46 -21.58 -5.78
N ARG A 78 -5.02 -22.50 -6.67
CA ARG A 78 -4.07 -22.17 -7.74
C ARG A 78 -4.57 -21.04 -8.63
N ARG A 79 -5.88 -21.00 -8.93
CA ARG A 79 -6.49 -19.91 -9.69
C ARG A 79 -6.27 -18.57 -8.97
N THR A 80 -6.58 -18.49 -7.68
CA THR A 80 -6.38 -17.27 -6.88
C THR A 80 -4.92 -16.82 -6.89
N THR A 81 -3.98 -17.75 -6.72
CA THR A 81 -2.54 -17.45 -6.79
C THR A 81 -2.16 -16.86 -8.15
N LEU A 82 -2.62 -17.47 -9.25
CA LEU A 82 -2.36 -16.99 -10.61
C LEU A 82 -2.96 -15.59 -10.85
N LEU A 83 -4.16 -15.31 -10.33
CA LEU A 83 -4.80 -13.99 -10.45
C LEU A 83 -4.03 -12.93 -9.67
N VAL A 84 -3.51 -13.25 -8.48
CA VAL A 84 -2.65 -12.36 -7.69
C VAL A 84 -1.34 -12.08 -8.43
N LEU A 85 -0.71 -13.11 -8.98
CA LEU A 85 0.52 -12.95 -9.75
C LEU A 85 0.28 -12.13 -11.02
N LEU A 86 -0.82 -12.34 -11.73
CA LEU A 86 -1.20 -11.55 -12.90
C LEU A 86 -1.34 -10.06 -12.55
N ALA A 87 -2.12 -9.75 -11.51
CA ALA A 87 -2.32 -8.37 -11.07
C ALA A 87 -1.01 -7.72 -10.61
N THR A 88 -0.13 -8.46 -9.94
CA THR A 88 1.17 -7.96 -9.47
C THR A 88 2.17 -7.80 -10.60
N ALA A 89 2.18 -8.72 -11.58
CA ALA A 89 3.08 -8.63 -12.74
C ALA A 89 2.88 -7.35 -13.56
N MET A 90 1.68 -6.74 -13.49
CA MET A 90 1.43 -5.45 -14.13
C MET A 90 2.30 -4.32 -13.58
N LEU A 91 2.87 -4.45 -12.37
CA LEU A 91 3.84 -3.47 -11.83
C LEU A 91 5.12 -3.36 -12.66
N VAL A 92 5.41 -4.32 -13.54
CA VAL A 92 6.50 -4.19 -14.52
C VAL A 92 6.29 -2.93 -15.37
N VAL A 93 5.04 -2.58 -15.69
CA VAL A 93 4.69 -1.33 -16.40
C VAL A 93 5.19 -0.11 -15.62
N VAL A 94 5.04 -0.12 -14.29
CA VAL A 94 5.52 0.98 -13.42
C VAL A 94 7.03 1.14 -13.54
N VAL A 95 7.76 0.03 -13.49
CA VAL A 95 9.23 0.05 -13.66
C VAL A 95 9.62 0.63 -15.02
N LEU A 96 8.94 0.23 -16.09
CA LEU A 96 9.19 0.75 -17.43
C LEU A 96 8.87 2.24 -17.53
N VAL A 97 7.76 2.70 -16.96
CA VAL A 97 7.39 4.12 -16.92
C VAL A 97 8.42 4.93 -16.13
N HIS A 98 8.87 4.45 -14.98
CA HIS A 98 9.91 5.12 -14.19
C HIS A 98 11.26 5.21 -14.92
N GLN A 99 11.56 4.26 -15.81
CA GLN A 99 12.77 4.33 -16.64
C GLN A 99 12.59 5.27 -17.81
N ALA A 100 11.43 5.26 -18.47
CA ALA A 100 11.17 6.04 -19.68
C ALA A 100 10.85 7.52 -19.40
N VAL A 101 10.28 7.85 -18.23
CA VAL A 101 9.80 9.19 -17.88
C VAL A 101 10.47 9.66 -16.58
N PRO A 102 11.62 10.34 -16.64
CA PRO A 102 12.36 10.78 -15.45
C PRO A 102 11.54 11.63 -14.47
N ALA A 103 10.64 12.48 -14.97
CA ALA A 103 9.77 13.32 -14.15
C ALA A 103 8.92 12.52 -13.16
N VAL A 104 8.52 11.29 -13.51
CA VAL A 104 7.74 10.43 -12.62
C VAL A 104 8.52 10.03 -11.36
N LYS A 105 9.84 9.97 -11.43
CA LYS A 105 10.69 9.68 -10.27
C LYS A 105 10.65 10.81 -9.24
N GLU A 106 10.53 12.04 -9.70
CA GLU A 106 10.47 13.23 -8.85
C GLU A 106 9.11 13.30 -8.11
N TRP A 107 8.05 12.80 -8.72
CA TRP A 107 6.69 12.78 -8.13
C TRP A 107 6.64 12.06 -6.78
N ARG A 108 7.51 11.07 -6.57
CA ARG A 108 7.56 10.29 -5.33
C ARG A 108 7.78 11.16 -4.08
N PHE A 109 8.55 12.25 -4.23
CA PHE A 109 8.95 13.14 -3.14
C PHE A 109 8.32 14.53 -3.23
N ASP A 110 7.42 14.74 -4.19
CA ASP A 110 6.73 16.01 -4.37
C ASP A 110 5.44 16.04 -3.51
N VAL A 111 5.44 16.94 -2.53
CA VAL A 111 4.29 17.19 -1.64
C VAL A 111 3.05 17.58 -2.41
N ARG A 112 3.19 18.30 -3.54
CA ARG A 112 2.07 18.72 -4.40
C ARG A 112 1.41 17.52 -5.04
N VAL A 113 2.21 16.63 -5.62
CA VAL A 113 1.71 15.38 -6.22
C VAL A 113 1.04 14.52 -5.17
N ALA A 114 1.66 14.40 -3.98
CA ALA A 114 1.08 13.64 -2.87
C ALA A 114 -0.26 14.22 -2.38
N ALA A 115 -0.37 15.54 -2.27
CA ALA A 115 -1.59 16.20 -1.86
C ALA A 115 -2.72 16.01 -2.90
N ILE A 116 -2.42 16.23 -4.19
CA ILE A 116 -3.38 16.01 -5.28
C ILE A 116 -3.79 14.54 -5.38
N GLY A 117 -2.83 13.62 -5.31
CA GLY A 117 -3.07 12.18 -5.33
C GLY A 117 -3.97 11.73 -4.17
N LEU A 118 -3.73 12.29 -2.97
CA LEU A 118 -4.53 12.00 -1.79
C LEU A 118 -5.97 12.55 -1.92
N MET A 119 -6.14 13.76 -2.41
CA MET A 119 -7.47 14.32 -2.70
C MET A 119 -8.19 13.51 -3.78
N GLY A 120 -7.47 13.12 -4.84
CA GLY A 120 -8.01 12.32 -5.93
C GLY A 120 -8.51 10.95 -5.47
N VAL A 121 -7.71 10.22 -4.69
CA VAL A 121 -8.17 8.96 -4.10
C VAL A 121 -9.30 9.18 -3.11
N GLY A 122 -9.33 10.30 -2.40
CA GLY A 122 -10.43 10.68 -1.52
C GLY A 122 -11.76 10.80 -2.26
N VAL A 123 -11.78 11.47 -3.41
CA VAL A 123 -12.96 11.54 -4.30
C VAL A 123 -13.35 10.16 -4.82
N PHE A 124 -12.38 9.36 -5.26
CA PHE A 124 -12.61 7.99 -5.70
C PHE A 124 -13.22 7.11 -4.58
N LEU A 125 -12.72 7.24 -3.35
CA LEU A 125 -13.28 6.52 -2.20
C LEU A 125 -14.70 6.97 -1.88
N LEU A 126 -15.01 8.27 -1.94
CA LEU A 126 -16.39 8.75 -1.80
C LEU A 126 -17.32 8.12 -2.84
N ALA A 127 -16.85 7.98 -4.08
CA ALA A 127 -17.63 7.35 -5.14
C ALA A 127 -17.96 5.88 -4.85
N THR A 128 -17.18 5.18 -4.00
CA THR A 128 -17.49 3.78 -3.62
C THR A 128 -18.82 3.64 -2.84
N LYS A 129 -19.38 4.74 -2.31
CA LYS A 129 -20.73 4.76 -1.74
C LYS A 129 -21.80 4.30 -2.74
N TRP A 130 -21.57 4.54 -4.03
CA TRP A 130 -22.49 4.17 -5.11
C TRP A 130 -22.09 2.83 -5.78
N ALA A 131 -21.00 2.22 -5.38
CA ALA A 131 -20.65 0.88 -5.84
C ALA A 131 -21.71 -0.12 -5.36
N ARG A 132 -22.21 -0.93 -6.27
CA ARG A 132 -23.17 -2.00 -5.91
C ARG A 132 -22.41 -3.05 -5.11
N HIS A 133 -22.87 -3.34 -3.90
CA HIS A 133 -22.34 -4.46 -3.13
C HIS A 133 -22.58 -5.75 -3.88
N GLY A 134 -21.50 -6.31 -4.43
CA GLY A 134 -21.53 -7.57 -5.14
C GLY A 134 -21.27 -8.75 -4.20
N THR A 135 -21.50 -9.93 -4.73
CA THR A 135 -21.13 -11.21 -4.10
C THR A 135 -20.03 -11.91 -4.91
N GLY A 136 -19.43 -11.17 -5.87
CA GLY A 136 -18.45 -11.71 -6.80
C GLY A 136 -17.12 -12.06 -6.16
N GLU A 137 -16.48 -13.09 -6.70
CA GLU A 137 -15.11 -13.49 -6.38
C GLU A 137 -14.15 -12.96 -7.47
N PRO A 138 -12.83 -12.84 -7.17
CA PRO A 138 -11.86 -12.37 -8.13
C PRO A 138 -11.84 -13.17 -9.43
N SER A 139 -11.86 -12.45 -10.55
CA SER A 139 -11.80 -12.96 -11.91
C SER A 139 -10.58 -12.39 -12.66
N VAL A 140 -10.31 -12.85 -13.87
CA VAL A 140 -9.23 -12.27 -14.70
C VAL A 140 -9.46 -10.78 -14.94
N VAL A 141 -10.70 -10.39 -15.25
CA VAL A 141 -11.06 -8.98 -15.53
C VAL A 141 -10.85 -8.12 -14.29
N THR A 142 -11.37 -8.56 -13.13
CA THR A 142 -11.19 -7.80 -11.87
C THR A 142 -9.74 -7.74 -11.44
N SER A 143 -8.96 -8.81 -11.67
CA SER A 143 -7.53 -8.84 -11.34
C SER A 143 -6.73 -7.87 -12.20
N ILE A 144 -7.03 -7.77 -13.49
CA ILE A 144 -6.42 -6.79 -14.40
C ILE A 144 -6.81 -5.37 -13.96
N ALA A 145 -8.09 -5.12 -13.69
CA ALA A 145 -8.55 -3.79 -13.25
C ALA A 145 -7.88 -3.36 -11.93
N MET A 146 -7.82 -4.25 -10.94
CA MET A 146 -7.13 -3.97 -9.67
C MET A 146 -5.62 -3.84 -9.85
N GLY A 147 -5.00 -4.59 -10.77
CA GLY A 147 -3.59 -4.46 -11.14
C GLY A 147 -3.28 -3.11 -11.77
N LEU A 148 -4.14 -2.62 -12.69
CA LEU A 148 -4.03 -1.27 -13.26
C LEU A 148 -4.18 -0.19 -12.21
N ALA A 149 -5.16 -0.31 -11.31
CA ALA A 149 -5.33 0.61 -10.19
C ALA A 149 -4.09 0.64 -9.28
N GLN A 150 -3.46 -0.52 -9.05
CA GLN A 150 -2.20 -0.62 -8.32
C GLN A 150 -1.05 0.10 -9.04
N CYS A 151 -0.97 0.00 -10.37
CA CYS A 151 0.03 0.72 -11.17
C CYS A 151 -0.15 2.24 -11.04
N VAL A 152 -1.38 2.74 -11.15
CA VAL A 152 -1.66 4.18 -10.95
C VAL A 152 -1.21 4.63 -9.56
N ALA A 153 -1.55 3.87 -8.52
CA ALA A 153 -1.16 4.19 -7.16
C ALA A 153 0.36 4.13 -6.91
N ALA A 154 1.09 3.31 -7.66
CA ALA A 154 2.54 3.24 -7.58
C ALA A 154 3.25 4.38 -8.34
N ILE A 155 2.60 4.95 -9.37
CA ILE A 155 3.13 6.07 -10.16
C ILE A 155 2.81 7.41 -9.49
N VAL A 156 1.58 7.58 -9.00
CA VAL A 156 1.09 8.84 -8.44
C VAL A 156 1.15 8.78 -6.92
N THR A 157 2.11 9.45 -6.32
CA THR A 157 2.24 9.55 -4.86
C THR A 157 0.97 10.17 -4.27
N GLY A 158 0.49 9.63 -3.16
CA GLY A 158 -0.78 10.04 -2.56
C GLY A 158 -1.97 9.17 -2.96
N CYS A 159 -1.96 8.56 -4.16
CA CYS A 159 -2.94 7.55 -4.51
C CYS A 159 -2.75 6.30 -3.65
N SER A 160 -3.60 6.11 -2.66
CA SER A 160 -3.53 4.94 -1.79
C SER A 160 -3.66 3.64 -2.59
N ARG A 161 -2.65 2.75 -2.52
CA ARG A 161 -2.69 1.44 -3.18
C ARG A 161 -3.89 0.62 -2.70
N SER A 162 -4.05 0.48 -1.39
CA SER A 162 -5.19 -0.25 -0.80
C SER A 162 -6.53 0.40 -1.17
N GLY A 163 -6.63 1.72 -1.11
CA GLY A 163 -7.84 2.46 -1.51
C GLY A 163 -8.21 2.26 -2.98
N SER A 164 -7.23 2.39 -3.87
CA SER A 164 -7.43 2.24 -5.32
C SER A 164 -7.81 0.81 -5.68
N THR A 165 -7.12 -0.20 -5.14
CA THR A 165 -7.39 -1.61 -5.48
C THR A 165 -8.71 -2.08 -4.88
N ILE A 166 -8.98 -1.84 -3.60
CA ILE A 166 -10.24 -2.26 -2.96
C ILE A 166 -11.42 -1.55 -3.62
N GLY A 167 -11.34 -0.21 -3.80
CA GLY A 167 -12.40 0.56 -4.46
C GLY A 167 -12.70 0.04 -5.88
N THR A 168 -11.66 -0.24 -6.67
CA THR A 168 -11.82 -0.85 -8.00
C THR A 168 -12.51 -2.21 -7.89
N GLY A 169 -12.11 -3.08 -6.97
CA GLY A 169 -12.78 -4.35 -6.74
C GLY A 169 -14.29 -4.20 -6.46
N LEU A 170 -14.66 -3.21 -5.64
CA LEU A 170 -16.07 -2.91 -5.35
C LEU A 170 -16.84 -2.45 -6.59
N PHE A 171 -16.27 -1.56 -7.44
CA PHE A 171 -16.90 -1.13 -8.68
C PHE A 171 -17.09 -2.28 -9.69
N PHE A 172 -16.22 -3.29 -9.64
CA PHE A 172 -16.34 -4.50 -10.44
C PHE A 172 -17.23 -5.59 -9.80
N GLY A 173 -17.94 -5.25 -8.72
CA GLY A 173 -18.94 -6.13 -8.10
C GLY A 173 -18.35 -7.24 -7.24
N LEU A 174 -17.11 -7.10 -6.74
CA LEU A 174 -16.58 -8.03 -5.76
C LEU A 174 -17.31 -7.89 -4.41
N ASP A 175 -17.40 -9.00 -3.69
CA ASP A 175 -17.70 -8.95 -2.27
C ASP A 175 -16.69 -8.06 -1.54
N PRO A 176 -17.11 -7.17 -0.62
CA PRO A 176 -16.21 -6.25 0.06
C PRO A 176 -15.04 -6.92 0.79
N ALA A 177 -15.30 -8.04 1.47
CA ALA A 177 -14.26 -8.78 2.16
C ALA A 177 -13.32 -9.50 1.16
N ALA A 178 -13.86 -9.99 0.03
CA ALA A 178 -13.06 -10.57 -1.04
C ALA A 178 -12.16 -9.53 -1.72
N ALA A 179 -12.66 -8.31 -1.97
CA ALA A 179 -11.89 -7.21 -2.53
C ALA A 179 -10.72 -6.81 -1.62
N ALA A 180 -10.98 -6.65 -0.30
CA ALA A 180 -9.94 -6.33 0.67
C ALA A 180 -8.90 -7.47 0.77
N ARG A 181 -9.35 -8.71 0.89
CA ARG A 181 -8.48 -9.89 0.94
C ARG A 181 -7.59 -10.00 -0.29
N PHE A 182 -8.16 -9.84 -1.49
CA PHE A 182 -7.39 -9.90 -2.74
C PHE A 182 -6.36 -8.76 -2.83
N SER A 183 -6.73 -7.54 -2.42
CA SER A 183 -5.81 -6.40 -2.34
C SER A 183 -4.63 -6.69 -1.41
N PHE A 184 -4.85 -7.31 -0.24
CA PHE A 184 -3.78 -7.69 0.67
C PHE A 184 -2.91 -8.82 0.13
N LEU A 185 -3.48 -9.81 -0.55
CA LEU A 185 -2.69 -10.84 -1.21
C LEU A 185 -1.77 -10.24 -2.29
N MET A 186 -2.26 -9.28 -3.07
CA MET A 186 -1.46 -8.54 -4.07
C MET A 186 -0.35 -7.72 -3.42
N SER A 187 -0.56 -7.20 -2.21
CA SER A 187 0.41 -6.34 -1.54
C SER A 187 1.71 -7.04 -1.21
N VAL A 188 1.67 -8.33 -0.86
CA VAL A 188 2.86 -9.08 -0.46
C VAL A 188 3.90 -9.14 -1.59
N PRO A 189 3.61 -9.71 -2.77
CA PRO A 189 4.59 -9.73 -3.86
C PRO A 189 4.92 -8.32 -4.39
N ALA A 190 3.98 -7.36 -4.33
CA ALA A 190 4.20 -6.00 -4.78
C ALA A 190 5.23 -5.27 -3.90
N VAL A 191 5.05 -5.31 -2.58
CA VAL A 191 5.95 -4.64 -1.64
C VAL A 191 7.32 -5.31 -1.60
N LEU A 192 7.36 -6.65 -1.53
CA LEU A 192 8.63 -7.39 -1.56
C LEU A 192 9.39 -7.16 -2.86
N GLY A 193 8.70 -7.18 -3.99
CA GLY A 193 9.30 -6.91 -5.30
C GLY A 193 9.80 -5.47 -5.43
N GLY A 194 9.05 -4.49 -4.94
CA GLY A 194 9.44 -3.09 -4.91
C GLY A 194 10.66 -2.85 -4.04
N SER A 195 10.66 -3.36 -2.81
CA SER A 195 11.80 -3.25 -1.88
C SER A 195 13.07 -3.92 -2.44
N LEU A 196 12.94 -5.09 -3.03
CA LEU A 196 14.06 -5.78 -3.66
C LEU A 196 14.62 -4.98 -4.85
N TYR A 197 13.74 -4.44 -5.69
CA TYR A 197 14.14 -3.59 -6.83
C TYR A 197 14.93 -2.36 -6.36
N GLU A 198 14.47 -1.68 -5.32
CA GLU A 198 15.15 -0.51 -4.76
C GLU A 198 16.52 -0.88 -4.16
N MET A 199 16.58 -1.97 -3.40
CA MET A 199 17.83 -2.47 -2.82
C MET A 199 18.88 -2.79 -3.89
N LEU A 200 18.48 -3.45 -4.98
CA LEU A 200 19.39 -3.78 -6.07
C LEU A 200 19.87 -2.55 -6.84
N ARG A 201 19.05 -1.50 -6.88
CA ARG A 201 19.34 -0.27 -7.62
C ARG A 201 20.23 0.70 -6.84
N GLU A 202 19.94 0.92 -5.58
CA GLU A 202 20.60 2.00 -4.81
C GLU A 202 21.94 1.60 -4.24
N LYS A 203 22.27 0.29 -4.12
CA LYS A 203 23.55 -0.24 -3.62
C LYS A 203 24.06 0.50 -2.38
N ALA A 204 23.13 0.89 -1.48
CA ALA A 204 23.50 1.62 -0.29
C ALA A 204 24.40 0.76 0.63
N PRO A 205 25.50 1.28 1.18
CA PRO A 205 26.36 0.52 2.07
C PRO A 205 25.63 0.20 3.37
N PHE A 206 25.58 -1.06 3.76
CA PHE A 206 24.93 -1.52 4.99
C PHE A 206 25.80 -1.26 6.25
N ASP A 207 27.11 -1.15 6.08
CA ASP A 207 28.11 -1.14 7.17
C ASP A 207 28.06 0.10 8.08
N ALA A 208 27.37 1.16 7.66
CA ALA A 208 27.22 2.40 8.42
C ALA A 208 25.84 2.59 9.08
N VAL A 209 25.02 1.54 9.08
CA VAL A 209 23.61 1.66 9.48
C VAL A 209 23.41 1.19 10.92
N ASP A 210 22.90 2.06 11.80
CA ASP A 210 22.43 1.63 13.12
C ASP A 210 21.18 0.73 12.98
N THR A 211 21.38 -0.56 13.15
CA THR A 211 20.33 -1.58 12.93
C THR A 211 19.25 -1.56 14.03
N GLY A 212 19.57 -1.11 15.25
CA GLY A 212 18.64 -1.13 16.37
C GLY A 212 17.35 -0.34 16.09
N PRO A 213 17.42 0.96 15.76
CA PRO A 213 16.25 1.77 15.41
C PRO A 213 15.50 1.24 14.18
N ILE A 214 16.21 0.70 13.18
CA ILE A 214 15.60 0.16 11.96
C ILE A 214 14.73 -1.06 12.27
N VAL A 215 15.25 -2.01 13.04
CA VAL A 215 14.49 -3.18 13.48
C VAL A 215 13.28 -2.77 14.32
N LEU A 216 13.46 -1.78 15.21
CA LEU A 216 12.36 -1.23 16.02
C LEU A 216 11.24 -0.67 15.13
N ALA A 217 11.59 0.12 14.09
CA ALA A 217 10.62 0.66 13.15
C ALA A 217 9.82 -0.45 12.46
N GLY A 218 10.48 -1.52 12.01
CA GLY A 218 9.83 -2.69 11.43
C GLY A 218 8.89 -3.40 12.40
N VAL A 219 9.31 -3.61 13.65
CA VAL A 219 8.49 -4.24 14.69
C VAL A 219 7.25 -3.40 15.02
N VAL A 220 7.42 -2.09 15.16
CA VAL A 220 6.29 -1.17 15.39
C VAL A 220 5.32 -1.20 14.21
N ALA A 221 5.84 -1.14 12.98
CA ALA A 221 5.02 -1.24 11.77
C ALA A 221 4.25 -2.57 11.68
N PHE A 222 4.86 -3.67 12.10
CA PHE A 222 4.21 -4.97 12.18
C PHE A 222 3.03 -4.96 13.17
N VAL A 223 3.24 -4.48 14.40
CA VAL A 223 2.20 -4.48 15.45
C VAL A 223 1.02 -3.61 15.05
N PHE A 224 1.28 -2.37 14.63
CA PHE A 224 0.22 -1.45 14.21
C PHE A 224 -0.41 -1.87 12.88
N GLY A 225 0.35 -2.53 12.00
CA GLY A 225 -0.15 -3.14 10.78
C GLY A 225 -1.21 -4.22 11.03
N LEU A 226 -1.01 -5.10 12.02
CA LEU A 226 -2.01 -6.08 12.42
C LEU A 226 -3.33 -5.43 12.86
N ALA A 227 -3.24 -4.37 13.67
CA ALA A 227 -4.41 -3.62 14.12
C ALA A 227 -5.13 -2.93 12.94
N ALA A 228 -4.37 -2.31 12.04
CA ALA A 228 -4.91 -1.63 10.86
C ALA A 228 -5.62 -2.59 9.89
N ILE A 229 -5.05 -3.78 9.64
CA ILE A 229 -5.70 -4.83 8.83
C ILE A 229 -7.05 -5.21 9.43
N HIS A 230 -7.09 -5.50 10.74
CA HIS A 230 -8.31 -5.89 11.43
C HIS A 230 -9.40 -4.80 11.36
N ALA A 231 -9.01 -3.55 11.62
CA ALA A 231 -9.90 -2.40 11.54
C ALA A 231 -10.46 -2.21 10.12
N LEU A 232 -9.59 -2.28 9.10
CA LEU A 232 -10.02 -2.11 7.72
C LEU A 232 -11.01 -3.18 7.27
N ILE A 233 -10.71 -4.46 7.54
CA ILE A 233 -11.62 -5.57 7.16
C ILE A 233 -13.00 -5.36 7.78
N THR A 234 -13.04 -4.96 9.04
CA THR A 234 -14.29 -4.69 9.76
C THR A 234 -15.06 -3.54 9.11
N LEU A 235 -14.38 -2.45 8.73
CA LEU A 235 -15.02 -1.29 8.10
C LEU A 235 -15.48 -1.59 6.67
N VAL A 236 -14.64 -2.26 5.88
CA VAL A 236 -14.97 -2.64 4.49
C VAL A 236 -16.12 -3.64 4.45
N GLY A 237 -16.11 -4.63 5.35
CA GLY A 237 -17.22 -5.59 5.48
C GLY A 237 -18.57 -4.94 5.83
N ARG A 238 -18.53 -3.74 6.44
CA ARG A 238 -19.74 -2.92 6.70
C ARG A 238 -20.08 -1.97 5.54
N GLY A 239 -19.41 -2.05 4.40
CA GLY A 239 -19.60 -1.15 3.26
C GLY A 239 -19.15 0.29 3.50
N LYS A 240 -18.26 0.54 4.46
CA LYS A 240 -17.88 1.89 4.91
C LYS A 240 -16.54 2.39 4.35
N LEU A 241 -16.08 1.86 3.22
CA LEU A 241 -14.82 2.29 2.59
C LEU A 241 -14.85 3.80 2.26
N TYR A 242 -16.00 4.33 1.83
CA TYR A 242 -16.17 5.74 1.48
C TYR A 242 -15.91 6.72 2.64
N TRP A 243 -15.93 6.26 3.90
CA TRP A 243 -15.65 7.11 5.06
C TRP A 243 -14.23 7.67 5.10
N PHE A 244 -13.30 7.01 4.43
CA PHE A 244 -11.94 7.50 4.31
C PHE A 244 -11.80 8.65 3.30
N GLY A 245 -12.79 8.84 2.42
CA GLY A 245 -12.79 9.88 1.39
C GLY A 245 -12.67 11.29 1.96
N PRO A 246 -13.56 11.74 2.90
CA PRO A 246 -13.46 13.05 3.52
C PRO A 246 -12.12 13.29 4.22
N TYR A 247 -11.59 12.28 4.90
CA TYR A 247 -10.28 12.36 5.54
C TYR A 247 -9.17 12.64 4.53
N CYS A 248 -9.11 11.86 3.44
CA CYS A 248 -8.10 12.03 2.40
C CYS A 248 -8.17 13.42 1.74
N ILE A 249 -9.39 13.90 1.47
CA ILE A 249 -9.59 15.23 0.89
C ILE A 249 -9.14 16.33 1.87
N ALA A 250 -9.55 16.24 3.13
CA ALA A 250 -9.20 17.24 4.15
C ALA A 250 -7.71 17.30 4.40
N LEU A 251 -7.05 16.13 4.55
CA LEU A 251 -5.60 16.07 4.76
C LEU A 251 -4.82 16.54 3.53
N GLY A 252 -5.25 16.14 2.33
CA GLY A 252 -4.62 16.60 1.09
C GLY A 252 -4.75 18.11 0.89
N ALA A 253 -5.93 18.69 1.18
CA ALA A 253 -6.15 20.14 1.14
C ALA A 253 -5.31 20.87 2.19
N ALA A 254 -5.23 20.37 3.43
CA ALA A 254 -4.39 20.93 4.47
C ALA A 254 -2.90 20.89 4.08
N ALA A 255 -2.42 19.76 3.55
CA ALA A 255 -1.05 19.63 3.07
C ALA A 255 -0.74 20.61 1.93
N TRP A 256 -1.67 20.78 1.01
CA TRP A 256 -1.54 21.77 -0.07
C TRP A 256 -1.42 23.21 0.46
N LEU A 257 -2.22 23.58 1.47
CA LEU A 257 -2.23 24.95 2.00
C LEU A 257 -1.03 25.26 2.90
N TRP A 258 -0.47 24.27 3.61
CA TRP A 258 0.54 24.52 4.65
C TRP A 258 1.96 24.04 4.29
N LEU A 259 2.09 23.11 3.36
CA LEU A 259 3.38 22.49 3.01
C LEU A 259 3.86 22.81 1.59
N VAL A 260 2.99 23.31 0.72
CA VAL A 260 3.26 23.75 -0.65
C VAL A 260 3.45 25.25 -0.73
#